data_9c6ad0cc57386d3e497b9ac42933c160
#
_entry.id   9c6ad0cc57386d3e497b9ac42933c160
#
_cell.length_a   1.000
_cell.length_b   1.000
_cell.length_c   1.000
_cell.angle_alpha   90.00
_cell.angle_beta   90.00
_cell.angle_gamma   90.00
#
_symmetry.space_group_name_H-M   'P 1'
#
loop_
_entity.id
_entity.type
_entity.pdbx_description
1 polymer ?
#
loop_
_entity_poly.entity_id
_entity_poly.type
_entity_poly.pdbx_seq_one_letter_code
_entity_poly.pdbx_strand_id
1 'polypeptide(L)'
;MNREEQWLLPDGVEEVLPERAASIESLRRELLDLFARWGYQLVFPPLIEFLDSLLNGTGRDLERETFKLTDQQSGRLMGIRPDITPQVARIDAHSLRRSAPTRLCYCSTAVRTRCQPGGSRTPYQIGVELFGHAGVQSDGEVIALMLDTLALAGVAPVTLDLGHVGIYRALVRGAGLSADDEAALSDIYLRKARDELDAFLSELSLTTELRDALAALPWLAGGREVLVQARETLTPFGAEVVAAIDELDQLAAFCQARYPAVQLHIDAGELRGYHYHTG
;
A
#
# COMPACT_ATOMS: atom_id res chain seq x y z
N MET A 1 2.24 -3.38 -44.16
CA MET A 1 1.82 -3.92 -42.85
C MET A 1 1.34 -5.34 -43.10
N ASN A 2 2.02 -6.31 -42.54
CA ASN A 2 1.69 -7.73 -42.72
C ASN A 2 0.35 -8.02 -42.03
N ARG A 3 -0.47 -8.94 -42.56
CA ARG A 3 -1.79 -9.26 -41.99
C ARG A 3 -1.72 -9.69 -40.50
N GLU A 4 -0.61 -10.28 -40.11
CA GLU A 4 -0.35 -10.69 -38.72
C GLU A 4 -0.09 -9.49 -37.78
N GLU A 5 0.52 -8.40 -38.28
CA GLU A 5 0.78 -7.18 -37.49
C GLU A 5 -0.51 -6.41 -37.13
N GLN A 6 -1.62 -6.64 -37.84
CA GLN A 6 -2.91 -6.00 -37.56
C GLN A 6 -3.56 -6.48 -36.27
N TRP A 7 -3.16 -7.65 -35.77
CA TRP A 7 -3.79 -8.30 -34.61
C TRP A 7 -2.89 -8.30 -33.36
N LEU A 8 -1.71 -7.66 -33.45
CA LEU A 8 -0.80 -7.57 -32.31
C LEU A 8 -1.38 -6.64 -31.23
N LEU A 9 -1.38 -7.12 -29.99
CA LEU A 9 -1.65 -6.30 -28.82
C LEU A 9 -0.37 -5.59 -28.37
N PRO A 10 -0.47 -4.44 -27.69
CA PRO A 10 0.68 -3.80 -27.08
C PRO A 10 1.32 -4.70 -26.01
N ASP A 11 2.64 -4.55 -25.82
CA ASP A 11 3.36 -5.28 -24.77
C ASP A 11 2.68 -5.09 -23.38
N GLY A 12 2.51 -6.19 -22.66
CA GLY A 12 1.86 -6.21 -21.36
C GLY A 12 0.33 -6.08 -21.40
N VAL A 13 -0.28 -6.09 -22.58
CA VAL A 13 -1.74 -6.19 -22.76
C VAL A 13 -2.06 -7.56 -23.33
N GLU A 14 -2.97 -8.28 -22.73
CA GLU A 14 -3.36 -9.64 -23.13
C GLU A 14 -4.87 -9.81 -23.21
N GLU A 15 -5.32 -10.73 -24.05
CA GLU A 15 -6.68 -11.25 -24.05
C GLU A 15 -6.80 -12.38 -23.03
N VAL A 16 -7.88 -12.36 -22.24
CA VAL A 16 -8.20 -13.46 -21.33
C VAL A 16 -9.18 -14.39 -22.03
N LEU A 17 -8.69 -15.56 -22.43
CA LEU A 17 -9.48 -16.54 -23.18
C LEU A 17 -10.49 -17.30 -22.28
N PRO A 18 -11.48 -18.01 -22.85
CA PRO A 18 -12.65 -18.51 -22.11
C PRO A 18 -12.37 -19.31 -20.85
N GLU A 19 -11.42 -20.23 -20.86
CA GLU A 19 -11.09 -21.06 -19.69
C GLU A 19 -10.56 -20.22 -18.52
N ARG A 20 -9.58 -19.34 -18.82
CA ARG A 20 -9.00 -18.42 -17.83
C ARG A 20 -10.03 -17.38 -17.38
N ALA A 21 -10.88 -16.89 -18.29
CA ALA A 21 -11.96 -15.97 -17.97
C ALA A 21 -12.98 -16.59 -17.00
N ALA A 22 -13.37 -17.84 -17.23
CA ALA A 22 -14.26 -18.55 -16.33
C ALA A 22 -13.67 -18.73 -14.93
N SER A 23 -12.38 -19.06 -14.84
CA SER A 23 -11.67 -19.19 -13.55
C SER A 23 -11.58 -17.87 -12.80
N ILE A 24 -11.24 -16.76 -13.50
CA ILE A 24 -11.21 -15.42 -12.91
C ILE A 24 -12.59 -15.01 -12.42
N GLU A 25 -13.64 -15.23 -13.19
CA GLU A 25 -15.01 -14.87 -12.83
C GLU A 25 -15.53 -15.70 -11.64
N SER A 26 -15.19 -17.01 -11.55
CA SER A 26 -15.52 -17.81 -10.37
C SER A 26 -14.87 -17.25 -9.12
N LEU A 27 -13.54 -17.02 -9.17
CA LEU A 27 -12.80 -16.46 -8.05
C LEU A 27 -13.32 -15.06 -7.67
N ARG A 28 -13.63 -14.21 -8.66
CA ARG A 28 -14.21 -12.88 -8.42
C ARG A 28 -15.49 -12.96 -7.59
N ARG A 29 -16.39 -13.86 -7.93
CA ARG A 29 -17.67 -14.04 -7.21
C ARG A 29 -17.43 -14.48 -5.78
N GLU A 30 -16.60 -15.48 -5.58
CA GLU A 30 -16.28 -16.02 -4.25
C GLU A 30 -15.64 -14.94 -3.36
N LEU A 31 -14.73 -14.13 -3.90
CA LEU A 31 -14.09 -13.02 -3.17
C LEU A 31 -15.08 -11.90 -2.83
N LEU A 32 -15.97 -11.51 -3.75
CA LEU A 32 -16.99 -10.50 -3.47
C LEU A 32 -18.00 -11.00 -2.42
N ASP A 33 -18.35 -12.28 -2.43
CA ASP A 33 -19.18 -12.89 -1.39
C ASP A 33 -18.46 -12.93 -0.05
N LEU A 34 -17.15 -13.19 -0.03
CA LEU A 34 -16.33 -13.07 1.18
C LEU A 34 -16.38 -11.65 1.73
N PHE A 35 -16.14 -10.63 0.90
CA PHE A 35 -16.17 -9.23 1.31
C PHE A 35 -17.56 -8.79 1.82
N ALA A 36 -18.63 -9.25 1.16
CA ALA A 36 -19.99 -8.99 1.60
C ALA A 36 -20.28 -9.56 3.01
N ARG A 37 -19.77 -10.77 3.31
CA ARG A 37 -19.88 -11.38 4.65
C ARG A 37 -19.14 -10.59 5.73
N TRP A 38 -18.06 -9.86 5.37
CA TRP A 38 -17.34 -8.94 6.25
C TRP A 38 -17.99 -7.55 6.32
N GLY A 39 -19.11 -7.32 5.61
CA GLY A 39 -19.86 -6.06 5.62
C GLY A 39 -19.33 -5.02 4.65
N TYR A 40 -18.46 -5.38 3.71
CA TYR A 40 -17.99 -4.48 2.66
C TYR A 40 -19.02 -4.32 1.55
N GLN A 41 -19.22 -3.09 1.12
CA GLN A 41 -20.18 -2.70 0.08
C GLN A 41 -19.44 -2.48 -1.25
N LEU A 42 -19.91 -3.15 -2.29
CA LEU A 42 -19.31 -3.06 -3.62
C LEU A 42 -19.58 -1.69 -4.26
N VAL A 43 -18.52 -1.08 -4.80
CA VAL A 43 -18.58 0.15 -5.58
C VAL A 43 -17.98 -0.07 -6.97
N PHE A 44 -18.46 0.71 -7.95
CA PHE A 44 -17.96 0.71 -9.33
C PHE A 44 -17.45 2.10 -9.69
N PRO A 45 -16.20 2.45 -9.38
CA PRO A 45 -15.61 3.70 -9.83
C PRO A 45 -15.48 3.72 -11.37
N PRO A 46 -15.62 4.88 -12.03
CA PRO A 46 -15.48 4.99 -13.48
C PRO A 46 -14.04 4.67 -13.93
N LEU A 47 -13.90 4.09 -15.14
CA LEU A 47 -12.58 3.77 -15.71
C LEU A 47 -11.79 5.04 -16.07
N ILE A 48 -12.49 6.09 -16.48
CA ILE A 48 -11.93 7.37 -16.92
C ILE A 48 -12.49 8.52 -16.08
N GLU A 49 -11.63 9.47 -15.73
CA GLU A 49 -12.00 10.69 -15.00
C GLU A 49 -11.19 11.88 -15.51
N PHE A 50 -11.60 13.12 -15.17
CA PHE A 50 -10.73 14.27 -15.38
C PHE A 50 -9.43 14.08 -14.59
N LEU A 51 -8.31 14.43 -15.22
CA LEU A 51 -6.97 14.16 -14.68
C LEU A 51 -6.79 14.76 -13.29
N ASP A 52 -7.26 15.98 -13.07
CA ASP A 52 -7.16 16.67 -11.79
C ASP A 52 -7.92 15.94 -10.67
N SER A 53 -9.05 15.31 -11.00
CA SER A 53 -9.84 14.50 -10.06
C SER A 53 -9.14 13.17 -9.74
N LEU A 54 -8.59 12.52 -10.78
CA LEU A 54 -7.96 11.22 -10.67
C LEU A 54 -6.65 11.26 -9.87
N LEU A 55 -5.88 12.36 -10.00
CA LEU A 55 -4.57 12.52 -9.38
C LEU A 55 -4.59 13.32 -8.07
N ASN A 56 -5.77 13.74 -7.62
CA ASN A 56 -5.88 14.50 -6.36
C ASN A 56 -5.45 13.64 -5.17
N GLY A 57 -4.44 14.12 -4.43
CA GLY A 57 -3.89 13.41 -3.27
C GLY A 57 -3.01 12.20 -3.60
N THR A 58 -2.64 12.00 -4.88
CA THR A 58 -1.79 10.88 -5.30
C THR A 58 -0.33 11.32 -5.53
N GLY A 59 0.61 10.38 -5.35
CA GLY A 59 2.03 10.64 -5.59
C GLY A 59 2.40 10.76 -7.08
N ARG A 60 3.61 11.28 -7.36
CA ARG A 60 4.14 11.43 -8.73
C ARG A 60 4.24 10.12 -9.51
N ASP A 61 4.37 9.00 -8.83
CA ASP A 61 4.50 7.69 -9.48
C ASP A 61 3.18 7.27 -10.14
N LEU A 62 2.05 7.49 -9.47
CA LEU A 62 0.73 7.19 -10.04
C LEU A 62 0.44 8.07 -11.28
N GLU A 63 0.90 9.32 -11.26
CA GLU A 63 0.79 10.21 -12.43
C GLU A 63 1.57 9.67 -13.65
N ARG A 64 2.75 9.10 -13.44
CA ARG A 64 3.58 8.49 -14.51
C ARG A 64 2.95 7.23 -15.08
N GLU A 65 2.21 6.48 -14.26
CA GLU A 65 1.49 5.28 -14.67
C GLU A 65 0.16 5.55 -15.35
N THR A 66 -0.34 6.80 -15.31
CA THR A 66 -1.65 7.19 -15.83
C THR A 66 -1.60 7.46 -17.34
N PHE A 67 -2.44 6.79 -18.12
CA PHE A 67 -2.71 7.16 -19.50
C PHE A 67 -3.51 8.46 -19.53
N LYS A 68 -2.99 9.45 -20.27
CA LYS A 68 -3.62 10.78 -20.42
C LYS A 68 -4.25 10.89 -21.81
N LEU A 69 -5.46 11.42 -21.87
CA LEU A 69 -6.20 11.63 -23.10
C LEU A 69 -6.99 12.95 -23.03
N THR A 70 -7.38 13.46 -24.19
CA THR A 70 -8.21 14.68 -24.27
C THR A 70 -9.66 14.29 -24.48
N ASP A 71 -10.56 14.79 -23.64
CA ASP A 71 -11.99 14.66 -23.82
C ASP A 71 -12.44 15.45 -25.05
N GLN A 72 -13.02 14.75 -26.04
CA GLN A 72 -13.45 15.35 -27.28
C GLN A 72 -14.66 16.32 -27.12
N GLN A 73 -15.40 16.20 -26.01
CA GLN A 73 -16.56 17.05 -25.74
C GLN A 73 -16.17 18.36 -25.07
N SER A 74 -15.32 18.31 -24.07
CA SER A 74 -14.95 19.46 -23.23
C SER A 74 -13.58 20.05 -23.54
N GLY A 75 -12.73 19.35 -24.28
CA GLY A 75 -11.33 19.70 -24.50
C GLY A 75 -10.43 19.53 -23.27
N ARG A 76 -10.95 19.03 -22.14
CA ARG A 76 -10.20 18.85 -20.90
C ARG A 76 -9.36 17.56 -20.93
N LEU A 77 -8.29 17.57 -20.15
CA LEU A 77 -7.48 16.36 -19.93
C LEU A 77 -8.22 15.37 -19.02
N MET A 78 -8.21 14.11 -19.42
CA MET A 78 -8.70 12.95 -18.69
C MET A 78 -7.57 11.96 -18.46
N GLY A 79 -7.74 11.06 -17.49
CA GLY A 79 -6.88 9.92 -17.26
C GLY A 79 -7.67 8.62 -17.23
N ILE A 80 -6.99 7.53 -17.62
CA ILE A 80 -7.45 6.17 -17.35
C ILE A 80 -6.83 5.74 -16.02
N ARG A 81 -7.62 5.25 -15.09
CA ARG A 81 -7.17 4.91 -13.74
C ARG A 81 -6.05 3.86 -13.74
N PRO A 82 -4.89 4.13 -13.15
CA PRO A 82 -3.83 3.15 -12.94
C PRO A 82 -4.04 2.32 -11.66
N ASP A 83 -4.87 2.84 -10.73
CA ASP A 83 -5.25 2.24 -9.45
C ASP A 83 -6.67 2.66 -9.07
N ILE A 84 -7.38 1.79 -8.35
CA ILE A 84 -8.78 2.00 -7.97
C ILE A 84 -8.90 2.66 -6.60
N THR A 85 -7.96 2.44 -5.69
CA THR A 85 -7.99 2.95 -4.31
C THR A 85 -8.23 4.46 -4.20
N PRO A 86 -7.56 5.36 -4.96
CA PRO A 86 -7.82 6.81 -4.89
C PRO A 86 -9.25 7.18 -5.24
N GLN A 87 -9.86 6.47 -6.18
CA GLN A 87 -11.25 6.71 -6.57
C GLN A 87 -12.22 6.29 -5.47
N VAL A 88 -11.93 5.17 -4.77
CA VAL A 88 -12.75 4.70 -3.64
C VAL A 88 -12.65 5.65 -2.47
N ALA A 89 -11.45 6.15 -2.15
CA ALA A 89 -11.24 7.19 -1.15
C ALA A 89 -12.05 8.48 -1.48
N ARG A 90 -12.05 8.90 -2.76
CA ARG A 90 -12.89 10.03 -3.21
C ARG A 90 -14.38 9.74 -3.08
N ILE A 91 -14.84 8.52 -3.36
CA ILE A 91 -16.24 8.12 -3.19
C ILE A 91 -16.64 8.26 -1.72
N ASP A 92 -15.84 7.79 -0.79
CA ASP A 92 -16.11 7.95 0.64
C ASP A 92 -16.15 9.43 1.03
N ALA A 93 -15.09 10.17 0.76
CA ALA A 93 -14.91 11.55 1.20
C ALA A 93 -15.89 12.54 0.54
N HIS A 94 -16.29 12.31 -0.72
CA HIS A 94 -17.05 13.27 -1.49
C HIS A 94 -18.49 12.85 -1.78
N SER A 95 -18.73 11.58 -2.12
CA SER A 95 -20.05 11.12 -2.54
C SER A 95 -20.86 10.55 -1.38
N LEU A 96 -20.25 9.75 -0.51
CA LEU A 96 -20.94 9.12 0.63
C LEU A 96 -20.99 10.01 1.85
N ARG A 97 -19.84 10.62 2.24
CA ARG A 97 -19.71 11.53 3.39
C ARG A 97 -20.33 10.99 4.68
N ARG A 98 -20.08 9.73 4.99
CA ARG A 98 -20.63 9.07 6.18
C ARG A 98 -19.86 9.50 7.43
N SER A 99 -20.56 9.63 8.54
CA SER A 99 -19.94 9.88 9.86
C SER A 99 -19.54 8.59 10.59
N ALA A 100 -20.04 7.44 10.15
CA ALA A 100 -19.71 6.12 10.68
C ALA A 100 -18.62 5.44 9.84
N PRO A 101 -17.91 4.45 10.40
CA PRO A 101 -16.95 3.67 9.63
C PRO A 101 -17.56 3.10 8.35
N THR A 102 -16.85 3.28 7.23
CA THR A 102 -17.32 2.89 5.89
C THR A 102 -16.43 1.77 5.36
N ARG A 103 -17.05 0.66 4.97
CA ARG A 103 -16.39 -0.49 4.35
C ARG A 103 -16.78 -0.57 2.89
N LEU A 104 -15.82 -0.37 2.00
CA LEU A 104 -16.03 -0.43 0.55
C LEU A 104 -15.14 -1.50 -0.06
N CYS A 105 -15.63 -2.16 -1.11
CA CYS A 105 -14.83 -3.07 -1.91
C CYS A 105 -15.03 -2.81 -3.40
N TYR A 106 -14.08 -3.26 -4.19
CA TYR A 106 -14.10 -3.12 -5.64
C TYR A 106 -13.46 -4.31 -6.32
N CYS A 107 -13.83 -4.53 -7.57
CA CYS A 107 -13.19 -5.52 -8.43
C CYS A 107 -13.34 -5.08 -9.88
N SER A 108 -12.24 -4.62 -10.50
CA SER A 108 -12.27 -4.11 -11.88
C SER A 108 -10.85 -3.98 -12.46
N THR A 109 -10.77 -3.65 -13.75
CA THR A 109 -9.50 -3.42 -14.44
C THR A 109 -8.90 -2.07 -14.08
N ALA A 110 -7.62 -2.03 -13.76
CA ALA A 110 -6.76 -0.85 -13.79
C ALA A 110 -5.94 -0.87 -15.09
N VAL A 111 -5.46 0.30 -15.57
CA VAL A 111 -4.71 0.38 -16.82
C VAL A 111 -3.46 1.26 -16.62
N ARG A 112 -2.28 0.69 -16.81
CA ARG A 112 -0.99 1.33 -16.55
C ARG A 112 -0.20 1.59 -17.81
N THR A 113 0.49 2.72 -17.87
CA THR A 113 1.43 3.02 -18.98
C THR A 113 2.62 2.07 -18.99
N ARG A 114 2.97 1.51 -17.82
CA ARG A 114 4.12 0.62 -17.60
C ARG A 114 3.72 -0.55 -16.72
N CYS A 115 4.44 -1.65 -16.83
CA CYS A 115 4.38 -2.77 -15.91
C CYS A 115 5.80 -3.29 -15.64
N GLN A 116 5.96 -4.02 -14.54
CA GLN A 116 7.18 -4.77 -14.29
C GLN A 116 7.35 -5.88 -15.35
N PRO A 117 8.57 -6.35 -15.61
CA PRO A 117 8.79 -7.47 -16.52
C PRO A 117 7.92 -8.68 -16.13
N GLY A 118 7.17 -9.22 -17.09
CA GLY A 118 6.21 -10.30 -16.87
C GLY A 118 4.88 -9.90 -16.21
N GLY A 119 4.68 -8.61 -15.89
CA GLY A 119 3.45 -8.07 -15.37
C GLY A 119 2.46 -7.64 -16.45
N SER A 120 1.22 -7.34 -16.05
CA SER A 120 0.16 -6.84 -16.93
C SER A 120 0.04 -5.32 -16.84
N ARG A 121 -0.18 -4.67 -17.99
CA ARG A 121 -0.58 -3.26 -18.05
C ARG A 121 -2.08 -3.06 -17.85
N THR A 122 -2.84 -4.15 -17.88
CA THR A 122 -4.28 -4.16 -17.64
C THR A 122 -4.64 -5.13 -16.52
N PRO A 123 -4.03 -4.98 -15.30
CA PRO A 123 -4.31 -5.89 -14.20
C PRO A 123 -5.78 -5.82 -13.79
N TYR A 124 -6.36 -6.99 -13.44
CA TYR A 124 -7.65 -7.06 -12.80
C TYR A 124 -7.43 -6.92 -11.29
N GLN A 125 -7.83 -5.78 -10.75
CA GLN A 125 -7.59 -5.41 -9.36
C GLN A 125 -8.83 -5.65 -8.52
N ILE A 126 -8.65 -6.34 -7.38
CA ILE A 126 -9.66 -6.49 -6.34
C ILE A 126 -9.12 -5.93 -5.04
N GLY A 127 -9.96 -5.28 -4.25
CA GLY A 127 -9.54 -4.69 -2.99
C GLY A 127 -10.69 -4.28 -2.09
N VAL A 128 -10.30 -3.98 -0.86
CA VAL A 128 -11.18 -3.45 0.20
C VAL A 128 -10.57 -2.20 0.81
N GLU A 129 -11.41 -1.28 1.21
CA GLU A 129 -11.01 -0.03 1.88
C GLU A 129 -11.90 0.17 3.10
N LEU A 130 -11.27 0.47 4.25
CA LEU A 130 -11.96 0.80 5.50
C LEU A 130 -11.63 2.24 5.87
N PHE A 131 -12.65 3.08 5.98
CA PHE A 131 -12.52 4.50 6.30
C PHE A 131 -13.23 4.84 7.61
N GLY A 132 -12.77 5.92 8.27
CA GLY A 132 -13.46 6.53 9.40
C GLY A 132 -13.27 5.82 10.75
N HIS A 133 -12.33 4.87 10.83
CA HIS A 133 -11.91 4.25 12.09
C HIS A 133 -10.40 4.02 12.09
N ALA A 134 -9.72 4.52 13.11
CA ALA A 134 -8.28 4.35 13.28
C ALA A 134 -7.98 3.28 14.36
N GLY A 135 -6.81 2.64 14.23
CA GLY A 135 -6.23 1.75 15.23
C GLY A 135 -6.26 0.27 14.88
N VAL A 136 -5.60 -0.50 15.72
CA VAL A 136 -5.27 -1.92 15.57
C VAL A 136 -6.43 -2.81 15.15
N GLN A 137 -7.68 -2.47 15.56
CA GLN A 137 -8.85 -3.26 15.19
C GLN A 137 -9.16 -3.17 13.70
N SER A 138 -9.04 -1.97 13.12
CA SER A 138 -9.25 -1.76 11.68
C SER A 138 -8.13 -2.38 10.85
N ASP A 139 -6.90 -2.22 11.29
CA ASP A 139 -5.73 -2.80 10.63
C ASP A 139 -5.79 -4.32 10.68
N GLY A 140 -6.12 -4.88 11.84
CA GLY A 140 -6.33 -6.31 12.03
C GLY A 140 -7.49 -6.87 11.18
N GLU A 141 -8.59 -6.11 11.01
CA GLU A 141 -9.70 -6.49 10.12
C GLU A 141 -9.23 -6.59 8.66
N VAL A 142 -8.53 -5.56 8.17
CA VAL A 142 -8.06 -5.53 6.78
C VAL A 142 -7.00 -6.60 6.52
N ILE A 143 -6.05 -6.80 7.45
CA ILE A 143 -5.04 -7.87 7.36
C ILE A 143 -5.70 -9.24 7.35
N ALA A 144 -6.67 -9.47 8.25
CA ALA A 144 -7.40 -10.74 8.30
C ALA A 144 -8.13 -11.02 6.99
N LEU A 145 -8.82 -10.03 6.45
CA LEU A 145 -9.54 -10.18 5.18
C LEU A 145 -8.59 -10.38 4.00
N MET A 146 -7.42 -9.74 4.00
CA MET A 146 -6.37 -9.98 3.01
C MET A 146 -5.88 -11.44 3.07
N LEU A 147 -5.60 -11.96 4.25
CA LEU A 147 -5.14 -13.34 4.43
C LEU A 147 -6.23 -14.36 4.05
N ASP A 148 -7.49 -14.11 4.43
CA ASP A 148 -8.63 -14.93 4.01
C ASP A 148 -8.82 -14.89 2.48
N THR A 149 -8.58 -13.75 1.84
CA THR A 149 -8.60 -13.58 0.38
C THR A 149 -7.52 -14.44 -0.30
N LEU A 150 -6.29 -14.39 0.21
CA LEU A 150 -5.19 -15.20 -0.32
C LEU A 150 -5.43 -16.71 -0.13
N ALA A 151 -5.95 -17.09 1.03
CA ALA A 151 -6.30 -18.49 1.31
C ALA A 151 -7.39 -19.00 0.36
N LEU A 152 -8.45 -18.21 0.12
CA LEU A 152 -9.52 -18.55 -0.81
C LEU A 152 -9.00 -18.63 -2.26
N ALA A 153 -8.05 -17.78 -2.63
CA ALA A 153 -7.40 -17.83 -3.94
C ALA A 153 -6.38 -18.97 -4.09
N GLY A 154 -6.17 -19.79 -3.05
CA GLY A 154 -5.23 -20.91 -3.06
C GLY A 154 -3.76 -20.49 -3.01
N VAL A 155 -3.46 -19.26 -2.57
CA VAL A 155 -2.09 -18.76 -2.44
C VAL A 155 -1.51 -19.21 -1.10
N ALA A 156 -0.58 -20.16 -1.14
CA ALA A 156 0.17 -20.64 0.03
C ALA A 156 1.53 -21.19 -0.43
N PRO A 157 2.60 -21.11 0.38
CA PRO A 157 2.68 -20.45 1.69
C PRO A 157 2.68 -18.92 1.60
N VAL A 158 2.28 -18.24 2.67
CA VAL A 158 2.25 -16.78 2.76
C VAL A 158 3.21 -16.32 3.87
N THR A 159 4.02 -15.31 3.56
CA THR A 159 4.76 -14.51 4.55
C THR A 159 4.08 -13.15 4.66
N LEU A 160 3.71 -12.77 5.87
CA LEU A 160 3.16 -11.46 6.19
C LEU A 160 4.27 -10.59 6.76
N ASP A 161 4.56 -9.50 6.06
CA ASP A 161 5.51 -8.48 6.49
C ASP A 161 4.73 -7.30 7.09
N LEU A 162 5.01 -6.97 8.35
CA LEU A 162 4.36 -5.90 9.10
C LEU A 162 5.35 -4.79 9.40
N GLY A 163 4.96 -3.57 9.09
CA GLY A 163 5.67 -2.34 9.42
C GLY A 163 4.73 -1.27 9.98
N HIS A 164 5.30 -0.22 10.57
CA HIS A 164 4.54 0.90 11.09
C HIS A 164 5.26 2.22 10.81
N VAL A 165 4.78 2.97 9.82
CA VAL A 165 5.39 4.24 9.39
C VAL A 165 5.45 5.30 10.50
N GLY A 166 4.62 5.19 11.53
CA GLY A 166 4.61 6.08 12.70
C GLY A 166 5.94 6.07 13.46
N ILE A 167 6.67 4.94 13.46
CA ILE A 167 8.00 4.85 14.09
C ILE A 167 8.96 5.83 13.41
N TYR A 168 9.08 5.72 12.09
CA TYR A 168 9.94 6.60 11.29
C TYR A 168 9.51 8.06 11.41
N ARG A 169 8.20 8.35 11.25
CA ARG A 169 7.66 9.72 11.35
C ARG A 169 7.99 10.40 12.68
N ALA A 170 7.90 9.66 13.77
CA ALA A 170 8.19 10.22 15.10
C ALA A 170 9.68 10.56 15.24
N LEU A 171 10.59 9.72 14.75
CA LEU A 171 12.03 9.97 14.75
C LEU A 171 12.40 11.17 13.87
N VAL A 172 11.87 11.23 12.63
CA VAL A 172 12.14 12.32 11.68
C VAL A 172 11.61 13.66 12.20
N ARG A 173 10.43 13.66 12.81
CA ARG A 173 9.90 14.87 13.46
C ARG A 173 10.80 15.34 14.59
N GLY A 174 11.34 14.43 15.38
CA GLY A 174 12.33 14.74 16.43
C GLY A 174 13.65 15.25 15.87
N ALA A 175 14.01 14.85 14.65
CA ALA A 175 15.21 15.28 13.96
C ALA A 175 15.12 16.70 13.37
N GLY A 176 13.91 17.21 13.13
CA GLY A 176 13.69 18.53 12.54
C GLY A 176 14.24 18.67 11.11
N LEU A 177 14.18 17.60 10.33
CA LEU A 177 14.68 17.55 8.95
C LEU A 177 13.90 18.49 8.03
N SER A 178 14.57 19.00 6.99
CA SER A 178 13.89 19.65 5.88
C SER A 178 13.09 18.62 5.06
N ALA A 179 12.10 19.08 4.28
CA ALA A 179 11.32 18.20 3.41
C ALA A 179 12.21 17.47 2.36
N ASP A 180 13.27 18.10 1.90
CA ASP A 180 14.20 17.50 0.95
C ASP A 180 15.08 16.44 1.63
N ASP A 181 15.55 16.69 2.85
CA ASP A 181 16.31 15.71 3.63
C ASP A 181 15.44 14.51 4.01
N GLU A 182 14.18 14.73 4.40
CA GLU A 182 13.24 13.65 4.69
C GLU A 182 12.97 12.78 3.46
N ALA A 183 12.80 13.41 2.29
CA ALA A 183 12.61 12.69 1.03
C ALA A 183 13.85 11.86 0.66
N ALA A 184 15.06 12.44 0.82
CA ALA A 184 16.31 11.74 0.57
C ALA A 184 16.50 10.56 1.54
N LEU A 185 16.25 10.76 2.83
CA LEU A 185 16.34 9.72 3.85
C LEU A 185 15.36 8.58 3.59
N SER A 186 14.11 8.88 3.23
CA SER A 186 13.09 7.87 2.92
C SER A 186 13.47 7.04 1.68
N ASP A 187 14.07 7.64 0.66
CA ASP A 187 14.57 6.93 -0.52
C ASP A 187 15.74 5.98 -0.16
N ILE A 188 16.68 6.43 0.67
CA ILE A 188 17.78 5.61 1.17
C ILE A 188 17.25 4.41 1.97
N TYR A 189 16.25 4.63 2.84
CA TYR A 189 15.59 3.55 3.61
C TYR A 189 14.92 2.52 2.70
N LEU A 190 14.14 2.96 1.71
CA LEU A 190 13.47 2.07 0.75
C LEU A 190 14.45 1.18 -0.03
N ARG A 191 15.65 1.68 -0.31
CA ARG A 191 16.73 0.92 -0.97
C ARG A 191 17.58 0.12 0.00
N LYS A 192 17.43 0.33 1.30
CA LYS A 192 18.27 -0.24 2.37
C LYS A 192 19.78 -0.06 2.08
N ALA A 193 20.17 1.12 1.62
CA ALA A 193 21.53 1.47 1.22
C ALA A 193 22.36 1.93 2.42
N ARG A 194 23.02 0.98 3.12
CA ARG A 194 23.71 1.22 4.40
C ARG A 194 24.75 2.31 4.32
N ASP A 195 25.68 2.20 3.36
CA ASP A 195 26.80 3.15 3.25
C ASP A 195 26.33 4.57 2.92
N GLU A 196 25.28 4.70 2.10
CA GLU A 196 24.63 5.99 1.82
C GLU A 196 23.93 6.55 3.06
N LEU A 197 23.28 5.69 3.85
CA LEU A 197 22.63 6.09 5.10
C LEU A 197 23.63 6.67 6.08
N ASP A 198 24.72 5.96 6.33
CA ASP A 198 25.76 6.37 7.26
C ASP A 198 26.39 7.72 6.81
N ALA A 199 26.68 7.86 5.52
CA ALA A 199 27.20 9.10 4.96
C ALA A 199 26.18 10.25 5.11
N PHE A 200 24.94 10.05 4.71
CA PHE A 200 23.87 11.05 4.79
C PHE A 200 23.63 11.51 6.25
N LEU A 201 23.50 10.58 7.19
CA LEU A 201 23.29 10.90 8.61
C LEU A 201 24.48 11.65 9.22
N SER A 202 25.70 11.45 8.73
CA SER A 202 26.89 12.18 9.19
C SER A 202 26.90 13.66 8.81
N GLU A 203 26.21 14.04 7.73
CA GLU A 203 26.10 15.44 7.26
C GLU A 203 25.00 16.21 8.01
N LEU A 204 24.08 15.52 8.67
CA LEU A 204 23.00 16.14 9.42
C LEU A 204 23.42 16.57 10.84
N SER A 205 22.88 17.68 11.30
CA SER A 205 23.10 18.19 12.66
C SER A 205 22.19 17.48 13.67
N LEU A 206 22.45 16.19 13.92
CA LEU A 206 21.71 15.34 14.85
C LEU A 206 22.48 15.07 16.13
N THR A 207 21.76 14.81 17.24
CA THR A 207 22.39 14.19 18.43
C THR A 207 22.90 12.80 18.08
N THR A 208 23.89 12.33 18.84
CA THR A 208 24.47 10.98 18.62
C THR A 208 23.38 9.91 18.74
N GLU A 209 22.54 10.02 19.77
CA GLU A 209 21.49 9.05 20.07
C GLU A 209 20.45 8.96 18.93
N LEU A 210 20.05 10.11 18.37
CA LEU A 210 19.08 10.15 17.27
C LEU A 210 19.69 9.64 15.97
N ARG A 211 20.94 9.96 15.70
CA ARG A 211 21.69 9.43 14.56
C ARG A 211 21.77 7.91 14.61
N ASP A 212 22.15 7.38 15.78
CA ASP A 212 22.28 5.93 15.99
C ASP A 212 20.92 5.23 15.84
N ALA A 213 19.84 5.81 16.35
CA ALA A 213 18.49 5.29 16.19
C ALA A 213 18.05 5.27 14.71
N LEU A 214 18.27 6.37 13.97
CA LEU A 214 17.99 6.44 12.54
C LEU A 214 18.86 5.46 11.73
N ALA A 215 20.13 5.28 12.10
CA ALA A 215 20.99 4.30 11.45
C ALA A 215 20.56 2.84 11.72
N ALA A 216 20.03 2.56 12.90
CA ALA A 216 19.60 1.22 13.30
C ALA A 216 18.23 0.81 12.71
N LEU A 217 17.30 1.76 12.59
CA LEU A 217 15.89 1.50 12.27
C LEU A 217 15.68 0.61 11.04
N PRO A 218 16.33 0.78 9.86
CA PRO A 218 16.11 -0.07 8.69
C PRO A 218 16.55 -1.54 8.87
N TRP A 219 17.28 -1.82 9.97
CA TRP A 219 17.81 -3.14 10.30
C TRP A 219 17.09 -3.81 11.46
N LEU A 220 16.14 -3.11 12.08
CA LEU A 220 15.22 -3.67 13.06
C LEU A 220 14.15 -4.49 12.35
N ALA A 221 14.57 -5.63 11.78
CA ALA A 221 13.73 -6.51 10.98
C ALA A 221 13.98 -7.98 11.35
N GLY A 222 12.91 -8.78 11.43
CA GLY A 222 12.99 -10.18 11.83
C GLY A 222 11.67 -10.76 12.30
N GLY A 223 11.69 -11.74 13.19
CA GLY A 223 10.50 -12.22 13.86
C GLY A 223 10.02 -11.24 14.94
N ARG A 224 8.98 -11.64 15.71
CA ARG A 224 8.39 -10.76 16.73
C ARG A 224 9.40 -10.32 17.83
N GLU A 225 10.46 -11.07 18.01
CA GLU A 225 11.55 -10.72 18.95
C GLU A 225 12.21 -9.38 18.62
N VAL A 226 12.18 -8.92 17.37
CA VAL A 226 12.76 -7.62 16.98
C VAL A 226 12.08 -6.45 17.68
N LEU A 227 10.81 -6.59 18.09
CA LEU A 227 10.08 -5.55 18.82
C LEU A 227 10.71 -5.26 20.21
N VAL A 228 11.38 -6.24 20.83
CA VAL A 228 12.14 -6.04 22.07
C VAL A 228 13.30 -5.09 21.79
N GLN A 229 14.08 -5.36 20.74
CA GLN A 229 15.20 -4.52 20.34
C GLN A 229 14.73 -3.11 19.94
N ALA A 230 13.61 -3.03 19.19
CA ALA A 230 13.01 -1.75 18.82
C ALA A 230 12.61 -0.93 20.05
N ARG A 231 12.04 -1.54 21.09
CA ARG A 231 11.71 -0.86 22.36
C ARG A 231 12.98 -0.37 23.07
N GLU A 232 13.99 -1.22 23.22
CA GLU A 232 15.25 -0.84 23.87
C GLU A 232 15.93 0.33 23.17
N THR A 233 15.94 0.33 21.83
CA THR A 233 16.64 1.34 21.02
C THR A 233 15.81 2.64 20.90
N LEU A 234 14.49 2.56 20.76
CA LEU A 234 13.66 3.67 20.29
C LEU A 234 12.79 4.32 21.37
N THR A 235 12.58 3.68 22.54
CA THR A 235 11.79 4.26 23.66
C THR A 235 12.25 5.67 24.07
N PRO A 236 13.56 6.02 24.06
CA PRO A 236 14.00 7.37 24.44
C PRO A 236 13.46 8.49 23.54
N PHE A 237 12.95 8.17 22.34
CA PHE A 237 12.46 9.16 21.37
C PHE A 237 10.99 9.51 21.50
N GLY A 238 10.33 9.06 22.56
CA GLY A 238 9.03 9.57 22.99
C GLY A 238 7.88 8.58 22.89
N ALA A 239 6.72 9.04 23.42
CA ALA A 239 5.54 8.20 23.57
C ALA A 239 4.92 7.75 22.22
N GLU A 240 5.07 8.56 21.17
CA GLU A 240 4.54 8.23 19.84
C GLU A 240 5.24 7.00 19.24
N VAL A 241 6.57 6.91 19.41
CA VAL A 241 7.35 5.73 18.97
C VAL A 241 6.93 4.50 19.75
N VAL A 242 6.76 4.62 21.06
CA VAL A 242 6.32 3.51 21.91
C VAL A 242 4.93 3.04 21.51
N ALA A 243 3.99 3.96 21.28
CA ALA A 243 2.65 3.62 20.84
C ALA A 243 2.66 2.86 19.50
N ALA A 244 3.44 3.31 18.53
CA ALA A 244 3.57 2.64 17.23
C ALA A 244 4.15 1.21 17.36
N ILE A 245 5.14 1.01 18.24
CA ILE A 245 5.68 -0.32 18.54
C ILE A 245 4.62 -1.19 19.25
N ASP A 246 3.83 -0.62 20.14
CA ASP A 246 2.76 -1.33 20.85
C ASP A 246 1.64 -1.77 19.89
N GLU A 247 1.26 -0.93 18.94
CA GLU A 247 0.28 -1.26 17.90
C GLU A 247 0.79 -2.39 17.01
N LEU A 248 2.05 -2.32 16.58
CA LEU A 248 2.69 -3.36 15.78
C LEU A 248 2.77 -4.70 16.53
N ASP A 249 3.07 -4.68 17.83
CA ASP A 249 3.10 -5.89 18.67
C ASP A 249 1.70 -6.51 18.84
N GLN A 250 0.66 -5.68 19.00
CA GLN A 250 -0.73 -6.14 19.08
C GLN A 250 -1.17 -6.79 17.76
N LEU A 251 -0.85 -6.17 16.61
CA LEU A 251 -1.14 -6.74 15.30
C LEU A 251 -0.39 -8.07 15.08
N ALA A 252 0.87 -8.12 15.44
CA ALA A 252 1.67 -9.35 15.36
C ALA A 252 1.06 -10.47 16.21
N ALA A 253 0.65 -10.16 17.44
CA ALA A 253 -0.01 -11.11 18.32
C ALA A 253 -1.34 -11.61 17.74
N PHE A 254 -2.15 -10.70 17.21
CA PHE A 254 -3.42 -11.03 16.54
C PHE A 254 -3.20 -11.97 15.35
N CYS A 255 -2.24 -11.64 14.48
CA CYS A 255 -1.93 -12.46 13.30
C CYS A 255 -1.43 -13.85 13.68
N GLN A 256 -0.52 -13.96 14.64
CA GLN A 256 -0.02 -15.25 15.12
C GLN A 256 -1.10 -16.13 15.73
N ALA A 257 -2.03 -15.54 16.50
CA ALA A 257 -3.11 -16.28 17.13
C ALA A 257 -4.14 -16.79 16.12
N ARG A 258 -4.49 -15.96 15.11
CA ARG A 258 -5.54 -16.26 14.15
C ARG A 258 -5.05 -17.07 12.94
N TYR A 259 -3.81 -16.83 12.53
CA TYR A 259 -3.20 -17.41 11.32
C TYR A 259 -1.85 -18.09 11.62
N PRO A 260 -1.81 -19.15 12.44
CA PRO A 260 -0.56 -19.77 12.88
C PRO A 260 0.28 -20.38 11.75
N ALA A 261 -0.31 -20.61 10.58
CA ALA A 261 0.39 -21.13 9.40
C ALA A 261 1.05 -20.02 8.55
N VAL A 262 0.75 -18.75 8.82
CA VAL A 262 1.35 -17.60 8.14
C VAL A 262 2.67 -17.27 8.80
N GLN A 263 3.73 -17.20 8.00
CA GLN A 263 5.03 -16.75 8.48
C GLN A 263 4.98 -15.24 8.71
N LEU A 264 5.26 -14.81 9.95
CA LEU A 264 5.29 -13.41 10.30
C LEU A 264 6.72 -12.88 10.23
N HIS A 265 6.87 -11.76 9.54
CA HIS A 265 8.08 -10.92 9.54
C HIS A 265 7.70 -9.51 9.97
N ILE A 266 8.54 -8.85 10.73
CA ILE A 266 8.37 -7.46 11.18
C ILE A 266 9.53 -6.64 10.66
N ASP A 267 9.24 -5.49 10.06
CA ASP A 267 10.24 -4.50 9.64
C ASP A 267 9.85 -3.13 10.21
N ALA A 268 10.51 -2.74 11.32
CA ALA A 268 10.22 -1.48 11.99
C ALA A 268 10.59 -0.25 11.14
N GLY A 269 11.44 -0.42 10.13
CA GLY A 269 11.86 0.62 9.19
C GLY A 269 11.15 0.55 7.83
N GLU A 270 10.06 -0.21 7.71
CA GLU A 270 9.32 -0.32 6.45
C GLU A 270 8.61 0.99 6.11
N LEU A 271 8.86 1.51 4.91
CA LEU A 271 8.33 2.79 4.43
C LEU A 271 7.54 2.69 3.12
N ARG A 272 7.33 1.50 2.58
CA ARG A 272 6.48 1.34 1.39
C ARG A 272 5.09 1.92 1.67
N GLY A 273 4.67 2.87 0.85
CA GLY A 273 3.42 3.59 1.08
C GLY A 273 3.49 4.73 2.11
N TYR A 274 4.68 5.16 2.56
CA TYR A 274 4.89 6.23 3.55
C TYR A 274 4.06 7.49 3.33
N HIS A 275 3.91 7.93 2.07
CA HIS A 275 3.09 9.09 1.72
C HIS A 275 1.60 8.78 1.55
N TYR A 276 1.21 7.52 1.65
CA TYR A 276 -0.13 7.04 1.34
C TYR A 276 -0.86 6.50 2.58
N HIS A 277 -0.14 5.84 3.50
CA HIS A 277 -0.69 5.25 4.71
C HIS A 277 -0.56 6.18 5.92
N THR A 278 -1.51 6.06 6.85
CA THR A 278 -1.53 6.85 8.09
C THR A 278 -0.89 6.13 9.28
N GLY A 279 -0.77 4.80 9.18
CA GLY A 279 -0.17 3.98 10.22
C GLY A 279 0.52 2.77 9.62
#